data_fa6376a90ebc556dd01730d3610e8f2c
#
_entry.id   fa6376a90ebc556dd01730d3610e8f2c
#
_cell.length_a   1.000
_cell.length_b   1.000
_cell.length_c   1.000
_cell.angle_alpha   90.00
_cell.angle_beta   90.00
_cell.angle_gamma   90.00
#
_symmetry.space_group_name_H-M   'P 1'
#
loop_
_entity.id
_entity.type
_entity.pdbx_description
1 polymer ?
#
loop_
_entity_poly.entity_id
_entity_poly.type
_entity_poly.pdbx_seq_one_letter_code
_entity_poly.pdbx_strand_id
1 'polypeptide(L)'
;MQTKPPIPFQGNKKLWKNEFINIIKEMGEYDIYVDLFGGSGILSHWVKHIFPSSTVIYNDFDKYEDRCKQIKETNEILARCREVCKGLKRKQQIDEEKTKEIKKIFKEYSNPDLLTLNGQLHYIKRIDKNFKSVDDFFKEKLYNNLNENGYKETDKYFEGLQIYSKDWHELFEEITKENKDKKILFIMDPPYLYNDKSQYKNDYWLLNDSLKLFEIIAGYDSLLFSSDVSGFKELIDATNKYFKTNINYKYIYNRMNKINKPRKDYCLIFQREKQEENNEENNEEESEKEK
;
A
#
# COMPACT_ATOMS: atom_id res chain seq x y z
N MET A 1 15.71 -6.34 6.37
CA MET A 1 14.54 -6.13 5.48
C MET A 1 13.46 -7.16 5.77
N GLN A 2 12.26 -6.72 6.14
CA GLN A 2 11.13 -7.61 6.42
C GLN A 2 10.47 -8.11 5.11
N THR A 3 9.86 -9.29 5.17
CA THR A 3 9.19 -9.91 4.02
C THR A 3 7.68 -9.68 3.99
N LYS A 4 7.12 -9.24 5.11
CA LYS A 4 5.69 -8.98 5.30
C LYS A 4 5.49 -7.82 6.28
N PRO A 5 4.35 -7.12 6.18
CA PRO A 5 4.00 -6.09 7.16
C PRO A 5 3.90 -6.63 8.58
N PRO A 6 4.14 -5.81 9.62
CA PRO A 6 4.08 -6.20 11.04
C PRO A 6 2.72 -6.74 11.46
N ILE A 7 1.67 -6.04 11.11
CA ILE A 7 0.27 -6.39 11.39
C ILE A 7 -0.53 -6.51 10.08
N PRO A 8 -1.70 -7.15 10.11
CA PRO A 8 -2.53 -7.31 8.92
C PRO A 8 -2.92 -5.98 8.28
N PHE A 9 -2.79 -5.92 6.97
CA PHE A 9 -3.27 -4.82 6.12
C PHE A 9 -3.86 -5.40 4.84
N GLN A 10 -5.04 -4.88 4.43
CA GLN A 10 -5.70 -5.31 3.19
C GLN A 10 -4.94 -4.74 1.98
N GLY A 11 -4.83 -5.52 0.92
CA GLY A 11 -4.14 -5.08 -0.30
C GLY A 11 -2.61 -5.02 -0.20
N ASN A 12 -1.99 -5.48 0.93
CA ASN A 12 -0.54 -5.42 1.04
C ASN A 12 0.19 -6.17 -0.09
N LYS A 13 1.33 -5.65 -0.51
CA LYS A 13 2.10 -6.12 -1.66
C LYS A 13 3.16 -7.19 -1.33
N LYS A 14 3.03 -7.91 -0.19
CA LYS A 14 4.05 -8.91 0.24
C LYS A 14 4.38 -9.97 -0.81
N LEU A 15 3.43 -10.31 -1.68
CA LEU A 15 3.63 -11.28 -2.76
C LEU A 15 4.41 -10.71 -3.95
N TRP A 16 4.60 -9.40 -3.99
CA TRP A 16 5.34 -8.68 -5.02
C TRP A 16 6.82 -8.51 -4.70
N LYS A 17 7.30 -9.05 -3.58
CA LYS A 17 8.64 -8.72 -3.07
C LYS A 17 9.74 -8.88 -4.11
N ASN A 18 9.83 -10.05 -4.75
CA ASN A 18 10.93 -10.33 -5.66
C ASN A 18 10.79 -9.51 -6.95
N GLU A 19 9.61 -9.48 -7.52
CA GLU A 19 9.29 -8.74 -8.73
C GLU A 19 9.53 -7.24 -8.52
N PHE A 20 9.03 -6.68 -7.42
CA PHE A 20 9.22 -5.27 -7.09
C PHE A 20 10.68 -4.90 -6.90
N ILE A 21 11.44 -5.73 -6.19
CA ILE A 21 12.89 -5.52 -6.00
C ILE A 21 13.63 -5.52 -7.33
N ASN A 22 13.29 -6.43 -8.24
CA ASN A 22 13.89 -6.48 -9.57
C ASN A 22 13.53 -5.22 -10.37
N ILE A 23 12.25 -4.82 -10.39
CA ILE A 23 11.78 -3.62 -11.08
C ILE A 23 12.56 -2.39 -10.64
N ILE A 24 12.62 -2.10 -9.33
CA ILE A 24 13.27 -0.87 -8.86
C ILE A 24 14.79 -0.88 -9.04
N LYS A 25 15.44 -2.06 -9.04
CA LYS A 25 16.86 -2.18 -9.37
C LYS A 25 17.15 -1.95 -10.85
N GLU A 26 16.29 -2.45 -11.74
CA GLU A 26 16.39 -2.21 -13.18
C GLU A 26 16.17 -0.75 -13.55
N MET A 27 15.26 -0.06 -12.85
CA MET A 27 15.04 1.38 -13.04
C MET A 27 16.19 2.25 -12.54
N GLY A 28 17.04 1.71 -11.65
CA GLY A 28 18.18 2.40 -11.05
C GLY A 28 17.81 3.27 -9.85
N GLU A 29 18.80 4.05 -9.36
CA GLU A 29 18.64 4.88 -8.16
C GLU A 29 18.00 6.23 -8.47
N TYR A 30 17.11 6.67 -7.58
CA TYR A 30 16.44 7.96 -7.60
C TYR A 30 16.80 8.74 -6.35
N ASP A 31 16.79 10.08 -6.42
CA ASP A 31 16.99 10.93 -5.25
C ASP A 31 15.85 10.75 -4.25
N ILE A 32 14.62 10.64 -4.78
CA ILE A 32 13.40 10.57 -3.98
C ILE A 32 12.48 9.47 -4.52
N TYR A 33 11.99 8.63 -3.63
CA TYR A 33 10.91 7.68 -3.89
C TYR A 33 9.68 8.11 -3.10
N VAL A 34 8.53 8.20 -3.75
CA VAL A 34 7.28 8.65 -3.12
C VAL A 34 6.21 7.58 -3.26
N ASP A 35 5.87 6.95 -2.15
CA ASP A 35 4.76 5.98 -2.06
C ASP A 35 3.48 6.74 -1.69
N LEU A 36 2.73 7.17 -2.72
CA LEU A 36 1.54 8.01 -2.56
C LEU A 36 0.36 7.30 -1.89
N PHE A 37 0.32 5.95 -1.99
CA PHE A 37 -0.73 5.10 -1.43
C PHE A 37 -0.11 4.04 -0.53
N GLY A 38 0.70 4.48 0.42
CA GLY A 38 1.64 3.64 1.16
C GLY A 38 1.04 2.45 1.90
N GLY A 39 -0.23 2.52 2.33
CA GLY A 39 -0.94 1.43 2.97
C GLY A 39 -0.17 0.82 4.13
N SER A 40 0.35 -0.40 3.97
CA SER A 40 1.17 -1.05 5.01
C SER A 40 2.63 -0.60 5.04
N GLY A 41 3.07 0.30 4.17
CA GLY A 41 4.46 0.77 4.06
C GLY A 41 5.45 -0.28 3.56
N ILE A 42 5.00 -1.43 3.08
CA ILE A 42 5.93 -2.53 2.73
C ILE A 42 6.80 -2.20 1.51
N LEU A 43 6.27 -1.47 0.53
CA LEU A 43 7.02 -1.04 -0.65
C LEU A 43 8.08 -0.02 -0.24
N SER A 44 7.68 1.01 0.53
CA SER A 44 8.60 2.01 1.08
C SER A 44 9.71 1.39 1.94
N HIS A 45 9.35 0.41 2.79
CA HIS A 45 10.31 -0.36 3.60
C HIS A 45 11.35 -1.07 2.72
N TRP A 46 10.94 -1.69 1.62
CA TRP A 46 11.89 -2.36 0.72
C TRP A 46 12.76 -1.38 -0.02
N VAL A 47 12.20 -0.28 -0.53
CA VAL A 47 12.98 0.78 -1.19
C VAL A 47 14.08 1.30 -0.27
N LYS A 48 13.73 1.66 0.97
CA LYS A 48 14.70 2.20 1.95
C LYS A 48 15.84 1.24 2.26
N HIS A 49 15.58 -0.07 2.24
CA HIS A 49 16.61 -1.07 2.45
C HIS A 49 17.51 -1.29 1.24
N ILE A 50 17.01 -1.02 0.02
CA ILE A 50 17.77 -1.20 -1.23
C ILE A 50 18.58 0.06 -1.52
N PHE A 51 17.99 1.23 -1.32
CA PHE A 51 18.59 2.54 -1.56
C PHE A 51 18.61 3.36 -0.26
N PRO A 52 19.52 3.04 0.68
CA PRO A 52 19.54 3.70 1.99
C PRO A 52 19.92 5.17 1.95
N SER A 53 20.60 5.63 0.90
CA SER A 53 20.97 7.04 0.65
C SER A 53 19.80 7.89 0.17
N SER A 54 18.84 7.29 -0.54
CA SER A 54 17.72 8.00 -1.12
C SER A 54 16.71 8.46 -0.06
N THR A 55 16.04 9.56 -0.32
CA THR A 55 14.86 9.97 0.44
C THR A 55 13.67 9.07 0.07
N VAL A 56 13.04 8.47 1.06
CA VAL A 56 11.85 7.64 0.85
C VAL A 56 10.69 8.22 1.63
N ILE A 57 9.69 8.69 0.90
CA ILE A 57 8.46 9.30 1.42
C ILE A 57 7.37 8.23 1.41
N TYR A 58 6.76 8.03 2.57
CA TYR A 58 5.66 7.11 2.81
C TYR A 58 4.41 7.88 3.22
N ASN A 59 3.37 7.83 2.41
CA ASN A 59 2.09 8.45 2.74
C ASN A 59 1.20 7.49 3.53
N ASP A 60 1.21 7.64 4.84
CA ASP A 60 0.43 6.84 5.79
C ASP A 60 -0.99 7.42 6.00
N PHE A 61 -1.77 7.49 4.94
CA PHE A 61 -3.13 8.00 5.00
C PHE A 61 -4.04 7.20 5.95
N ASP A 62 -3.82 5.88 6.00
CA ASP A 62 -4.58 4.94 6.83
C ASP A 62 -4.11 4.85 8.30
N LYS A 63 -3.12 5.65 8.71
CA LYS A 63 -2.55 5.62 10.07
C LYS A 63 -2.03 4.24 10.49
N TYR A 64 -1.39 3.54 9.57
CA TYR A 64 -0.87 2.20 9.81
C TYR A 64 0.31 2.21 10.79
N GLU A 65 1.14 3.27 10.77
CA GLU A 65 2.23 3.46 11.73
C GLU A 65 1.70 3.54 13.16
N ASP A 66 0.62 4.29 13.38
CA ASP A 66 0.01 4.40 14.71
C ASP A 66 -0.53 3.06 15.21
N ARG A 67 -1.09 2.24 14.33
CA ARG A 67 -1.49 0.88 14.65
C ARG A 67 -0.29 -0.01 14.99
N CYS A 68 0.84 0.15 14.30
CA CYS A 68 2.07 -0.58 14.60
C CYS A 68 2.65 -0.22 15.97
N LYS A 69 2.53 1.04 16.41
CA LYS A 69 2.92 1.48 17.76
C LYS A 69 2.11 0.77 18.87
N GLN A 70 0.91 0.31 18.55
CA GLN A 70 0.02 -0.41 19.49
C GLN A 70 0.27 -1.93 19.53
N ILE A 71 1.26 -2.47 18.82
CA ILE A 71 1.51 -3.93 18.75
C ILE A 71 1.68 -4.55 20.15
N LYS A 72 2.40 -3.88 21.03
CA LYS A 72 2.61 -4.36 22.41
C LYS A 72 1.28 -4.51 23.16
N GLU A 73 0.48 -3.46 23.18
CA GLU A 73 -0.86 -3.46 23.79
C GLU A 73 -1.77 -4.51 23.15
N THR A 74 -1.78 -4.58 21.82
CA THR A 74 -2.55 -5.59 21.07
C THR A 74 -2.14 -7.01 21.47
N ASN A 75 -0.85 -7.27 21.66
CA ASN A 75 -0.34 -8.57 22.11
C ASN A 75 -0.77 -8.90 23.54
N GLU A 76 -0.79 -7.92 24.43
CA GLU A 76 -1.28 -8.08 25.81
C GLU A 76 -2.77 -8.44 25.83
N ILE A 77 -3.59 -7.74 25.05
CA ILE A 77 -5.02 -8.06 24.88
C ILE A 77 -5.19 -9.48 24.35
N LEU A 78 -4.46 -9.85 23.30
CA LEU A 78 -4.53 -11.18 22.70
C LEU A 78 -4.08 -12.29 23.66
N ALA A 79 -3.07 -12.04 24.49
CA ALA A 79 -2.63 -12.99 25.50
C ALA A 79 -3.74 -13.28 26.52
N ARG A 80 -4.39 -12.25 27.04
CA ARG A 80 -5.52 -12.37 27.95
C ARG A 80 -6.73 -13.05 27.29
N CYS A 81 -7.03 -12.72 26.04
CA CYS A 81 -8.08 -13.40 25.29
C CYS A 81 -7.81 -14.89 25.09
N ARG A 82 -6.54 -15.29 24.90
CA ARG A 82 -6.17 -16.72 24.83
C ARG A 82 -6.47 -17.47 26.10
N GLU A 83 -6.19 -16.87 27.26
CA GLU A 83 -6.53 -17.49 28.57
C GLU A 83 -8.06 -17.71 28.69
N VAL A 84 -8.87 -16.70 28.38
CA VAL A 84 -10.34 -16.81 28.37
C VAL A 84 -10.82 -17.90 27.41
N CYS A 85 -10.19 -18.01 26.25
CA CYS A 85 -10.55 -18.98 25.21
C CYS A 85 -9.91 -20.35 25.38
N LYS A 86 -9.20 -20.59 26.49
CA LYS A 86 -8.54 -21.90 26.77
C LYS A 86 -9.53 -23.06 26.68
N GLY A 87 -9.16 -24.09 25.93
CA GLY A 87 -10.01 -25.26 25.68
C GLY A 87 -10.98 -25.12 24.50
N LEU A 88 -11.18 -23.93 23.90
CA LEU A 88 -11.97 -23.77 22.71
C LEU A 88 -11.17 -24.17 21.46
N LYS A 89 -11.83 -24.89 20.55
CA LYS A 89 -11.24 -25.23 19.24
C LYS A 89 -11.13 -23.99 18.36
N ARG A 90 -10.16 -23.99 17.45
CA ARG A 90 -10.04 -22.94 16.46
C ARG A 90 -11.33 -22.82 15.62
N LYS A 91 -11.77 -21.59 15.35
CA LYS A 91 -13.03 -21.24 14.68
C LYS A 91 -14.31 -21.60 15.47
N GLN A 92 -14.19 -22.07 16.69
CA GLN A 92 -15.35 -22.28 17.55
C GLN A 92 -15.94 -20.92 17.96
N GLN A 93 -17.26 -20.82 17.97
CA GLN A 93 -17.95 -19.64 18.49
C GLN A 93 -17.68 -19.52 20.00
N ILE A 94 -17.39 -18.31 20.43
CA ILE A 94 -17.18 -17.96 21.85
C ILE A 94 -18.56 -17.73 22.48
N ASP A 95 -18.81 -18.33 23.62
CA ASP A 95 -20.07 -18.17 24.35
C ASP A 95 -20.23 -16.77 24.95
N GLU A 96 -21.42 -16.47 25.46
CA GLU A 96 -21.75 -15.14 25.97
C GLU A 96 -20.95 -14.78 27.23
N GLU A 97 -20.66 -15.74 28.10
CA GLU A 97 -19.92 -15.51 29.33
C GLU A 97 -18.48 -15.07 29.02
N LYS A 98 -17.80 -15.86 28.20
CA LYS A 98 -16.45 -15.51 27.72
C LYS A 98 -16.42 -14.24 26.90
N THR A 99 -17.47 -14.00 26.09
CA THR A 99 -17.59 -12.74 25.32
C THR A 99 -17.67 -11.53 26.25
N LYS A 100 -18.42 -11.61 27.36
CA LYS A 100 -18.48 -10.54 28.36
C LYS A 100 -17.12 -10.33 29.04
N GLU A 101 -16.39 -11.39 29.32
CA GLU A 101 -15.04 -11.31 29.91
C GLU A 101 -14.05 -10.66 28.94
N ILE A 102 -14.03 -11.08 27.68
CA ILE A 102 -13.19 -10.46 26.64
C ILE A 102 -13.54 -8.98 26.49
N LYS A 103 -14.82 -8.62 26.52
CA LYS A 103 -15.26 -7.22 26.45
C LYS A 103 -14.73 -6.37 27.61
N LYS A 104 -14.68 -6.93 28.83
CA LYS A 104 -14.06 -6.25 29.98
C LYS A 104 -12.57 -5.98 29.72
N ILE A 105 -11.84 -6.97 29.20
CA ILE A 105 -10.43 -6.81 28.86
C ILE A 105 -10.24 -5.63 27.89
N PHE A 106 -11.03 -5.56 26.81
CA PHE A 106 -10.93 -4.47 25.83
C PHE A 106 -11.19 -3.10 26.45
N LYS A 107 -12.13 -2.99 27.40
CA LYS A 107 -12.49 -1.73 28.06
C LYS A 107 -11.44 -1.21 29.05
N GLU A 108 -10.45 -2.00 29.40
CA GLU A 108 -9.31 -1.56 30.21
C GLU A 108 -8.31 -0.72 29.41
N TYR A 109 -8.38 -0.78 28.06
CA TYR A 109 -7.51 -0.04 27.15
C TYR A 109 -8.26 1.13 26.53
N SER A 110 -7.60 2.28 26.44
CA SER A 110 -8.24 3.51 25.99
C SER A 110 -8.58 3.51 24.48
N ASN A 111 -7.74 2.88 23.67
CA ASN A 111 -7.88 2.85 22.22
C ASN A 111 -7.28 1.59 21.57
N PRO A 112 -7.87 0.40 21.80
CA PRO A 112 -7.32 -0.84 21.26
C PRO A 112 -7.42 -0.89 19.74
N ASP A 113 -6.41 -1.46 19.04
CA ASP A 113 -6.46 -1.67 17.57
C ASP A 113 -7.51 -2.72 17.20
N LEU A 114 -8.76 -2.27 17.12
CA LEU A 114 -9.90 -3.12 16.80
C LEU A 114 -9.79 -3.78 15.41
N LEU A 115 -9.09 -3.16 14.46
CA LEU A 115 -8.88 -3.74 13.13
C LEU A 115 -7.98 -4.98 13.18
N THR A 116 -6.90 -4.92 13.94
CA THR A 116 -6.00 -6.07 14.13
C THR A 116 -6.69 -7.16 14.95
N LEU A 117 -7.39 -6.79 16.03
CA LEU A 117 -8.13 -7.70 16.88
C LEU A 117 -9.30 -8.39 16.16
N ASN A 118 -9.95 -7.71 15.22
CA ASN A 118 -11.01 -8.27 14.39
C ASN A 118 -10.56 -9.55 13.66
N GLY A 119 -9.36 -9.55 13.10
CA GLY A 119 -8.81 -10.72 12.40
C GLY A 119 -8.61 -11.95 13.30
N GLN A 120 -8.63 -11.77 14.63
CA GLN A 120 -8.39 -12.79 15.65
C GLN A 120 -9.67 -13.28 16.35
N LEU A 121 -10.72 -12.46 16.33
CA LEU A 121 -11.93 -12.72 17.14
C LEU A 121 -13.23 -12.77 16.32
N HIS A 122 -13.23 -12.41 15.03
CA HIS A 122 -14.42 -12.55 14.19
C HIS A 122 -14.27 -13.67 13.15
N TYR A 123 -15.40 -14.26 12.75
CA TYR A 123 -15.44 -15.36 11.78
C TYR A 123 -14.98 -14.90 10.40
N ILE A 124 -15.47 -13.76 9.97
CA ILE A 124 -15.07 -13.12 8.72
C ILE A 124 -14.01 -12.09 9.07
N LYS A 125 -12.80 -12.29 8.58
CA LYS A 125 -11.70 -11.32 8.71
C LYS A 125 -11.98 -10.11 7.82
N ARG A 126 -12.93 -9.29 8.20
CA ARG A 126 -13.20 -8.02 7.53
C ARG A 126 -12.22 -6.98 8.07
N ILE A 127 -11.09 -6.87 7.39
CA ILE A 127 -10.10 -5.81 7.67
C ILE A 127 -10.64 -4.42 7.27
N ASP A 128 -11.73 -4.40 6.53
CA ASP A 128 -12.44 -3.23 6.03
C ASP A 128 -13.46 -2.64 7.02
N LYS A 129 -13.72 -3.29 8.15
CA LYS A 129 -14.75 -2.86 9.07
C LYS A 129 -14.25 -1.79 10.04
N ASN A 130 -14.72 -0.57 9.86
CA ASN A 130 -14.51 0.52 10.81
C ASN A 130 -15.40 0.35 12.04
N PHE A 131 -14.85 -0.20 13.10
CA PHE A 131 -15.51 -0.19 14.39
C PHE A 131 -15.46 1.21 15.01
N LYS A 132 -16.62 1.78 15.32
CA LYS A 132 -16.70 3.11 15.95
C LYS A 132 -16.34 3.08 17.44
N SER A 133 -16.42 1.92 18.08
CA SER A 133 -16.13 1.73 19.51
C SER A 133 -15.91 0.26 19.84
N VAL A 134 -15.42 0.00 21.05
CA VAL A 134 -15.38 -1.36 21.62
C VAL A 134 -16.79 -1.97 21.65
N ASP A 135 -17.82 -1.21 22.01
CA ASP A 135 -19.20 -1.73 22.04
C ASP A 135 -19.70 -2.10 20.64
N ASP A 136 -19.28 -1.39 19.61
CA ASP A 136 -19.59 -1.72 18.21
C ASP A 136 -18.92 -3.02 17.77
N PHE A 137 -17.68 -3.25 18.17
CA PHE A 137 -16.93 -4.49 17.92
C PHE A 137 -17.68 -5.72 18.46
N PHE A 138 -18.29 -5.61 19.64
CA PHE A 138 -19.00 -6.71 20.31
C PHE A 138 -20.49 -6.87 19.91
N LYS A 139 -20.98 -6.15 18.89
CA LYS A 139 -22.30 -6.42 18.32
C LYS A 139 -22.34 -7.70 17.49
N GLU A 140 -21.20 -8.17 17.00
CA GLU A 140 -21.07 -9.42 16.27
C GLU A 140 -20.64 -10.57 17.17
N LYS A 141 -20.96 -11.79 16.74
CA LYS A 141 -20.51 -13.01 17.42
C LYS A 141 -19.00 -13.18 17.29
N LEU A 142 -18.38 -13.52 18.39
CA LEU A 142 -16.95 -13.79 18.43
C LEU A 142 -16.64 -15.26 18.16
N TYR A 143 -15.47 -15.49 17.59
CA TYR A 143 -14.94 -16.82 17.28
C TYR A 143 -13.46 -16.92 17.66
N ASN A 144 -13.04 -18.08 18.17
CA ASN A 144 -11.66 -18.32 18.51
C ASN A 144 -10.79 -18.51 17.24
N ASN A 145 -10.30 -17.42 16.68
CA ASN A 145 -9.30 -17.42 15.60
C ASN A 145 -7.91 -17.00 16.13
N LEU A 146 -7.74 -16.96 17.43
CA LEU A 146 -6.51 -16.48 18.07
C LEU A 146 -5.30 -17.27 17.59
N ASN A 147 -4.27 -16.58 17.17
CA ASN A 147 -2.97 -17.16 16.87
C ASN A 147 -2.23 -17.47 18.17
N GLU A 148 -1.40 -18.50 18.18
CA GLU A 148 -0.58 -18.88 19.33
C GLU A 148 0.41 -17.79 19.72
N ASN A 149 1.02 -17.19 18.71
CA ASN A 149 1.98 -16.10 18.87
C ASN A 149 1.32 -14.75 18.55
N GLY A 150 1.70 -13.72 19.27
CA GLY A 150 1.34 -12.34 18.96
C GLY A 150 2.02 -11.82 17.68
N TYR A 151 1.91 -10.54 17.47
CA TYR A 151 2.60 -9.82 16.40
C TYR A 151 4.02 -9.44 16.84
N LYS A 152 4.97 -9.47 15.92
CA LYS A 152 6.33 -9.02 16.22
C LYS A 152 6.35 -7.50 16.39
N GLU A 153 6.90 -7.03 17.50
CA GLU A 153 7.28 -5.63 17.64
C GLU A 153 8.35 -5.28 16.59
N THR A 154 8.23 -4.11 16.00
CA THR A 154 9.03 -3.76 14.83
C THR A 154 9.45 -2.30 14.87
N ASP A 155 10.23 -1.93 15.88
CA ASP A 155 10.70 -0.55 16.09
C ASP A 155 11.43 0.05 14.88
N LYS A 156 11.98 -0.83 14.01
CA LYS A 156 12.74 -0.44 12.82
C LYS A 156 12.00 -0.57 11.49
N TYR A 157 10.68 -0.81 11.51
CA TYR A 157 9.97 -1.02 10.25
C TYR A 157 9.88 0.25 9.40
N PHE A 158 9.70 1.38 10.04
CA PHE A 158 9.61 2.69 9.41
C PHE A 158 10.90 3.52 9.52
N GLU A 159 11.99 2.91 10.02
CA GLU A 159 13.27 3.61 10.19
C GLU A 159 13.77 4.18 8.86
N GLY A 160 14.08 5.47 8.87
CA GLY A 160 14.58 6.21 7.72
C GLY A 160 13.53 6.61 6.68
N LEU A 161 12.25 6.35 6.91
CA LEU A 161 11.16 6.87 6.08
C LEU A 161 10.75 8.27 6.55
N GLN A 162 10.43 9.14 5.60
CA GLN A 162 9.70 10.38 5.86
C GLN A 162 8.21 10.07 5.77
N ILE A 163 7.49 10.21 6.89
CA ILE A 163 6.09 9.79 6.99
C ILE A 163 5.19 11.01 6.85
N TYR A 164 4.30 10.97 5.88
CA TYR A 164 3.24 11.94 5.66
C TYR A 164 1.88 11.29 5.88
N SER A 165 0.84 12.10 6.08
CA SER A 165 -0.54 11.65 6.12
C SER A 165 -1.42 12.71 5.49
N LYS A 166 -1.37 12.77 4.16
CA LYS A 166 -2.04 13.77 3.33
C LYS A 166 -2.87 13.10 2.24
N ASP A 167 -3.77 13.86 1.65
CA ASP A 167 -4.33 13.47 0.35
C ASP A 167 -3.18 13.23 -0.65
N TRP A 168 -3.31 12.20 -1.47
CA TRP A 168 -2.25 11.78 -2.37
C TRP A 168 -1.90 12.84 -3.42
N HIS A 169 -2.90 13.59 -3.89
CA HIS A 169 -2.69 14.64 -4.89
C HIS A 169 -2.04 15.88 -4.27
N GLU A 170 -2.46 16.28 -3.07
CA GLU A 170 -1.81 17.35 -2.33
C GLU A 170 -0.34 17.03 -2.05
N LEU A 171 -0.04 15.79 -1.67
CA LEU A 171 1.34 15.35 -1.45
C LEU A 171 2.14 15.37 -2.76
N PHE A 172 1.55 14.91 -3.86
CA PHE A 172 2.18 14.96 -5.18
C PHE A 172 2.56 16.39 -5.56
N GLU A 173 1.63 17.33 -5.47
CA GLU A 173 1.87 18.74 -5.79
C GLU A 173 2.97 19.37 -4.90
N GLU A 174 2.96 19.09 -3.60
CA GLU A 174 3.97 19.57 -2.66
C GLU A 174 5.36 19.06 -3.03
N ILE A 175 5.50 17.73 -3.18
CA ILE A 175 6.81 17.12 -3.45
C ILE A 175 7.39 17.59 -4.78
N THR A 176 6.58 17.65 -5.82
CA THR A 176 7.05 18.09 -7.16
C THR A 176 7.42 19.56 -7.20
N LYS A 177 6.70 20.39 -6.48
CA LYS A 177 7.00 21.84 -6.36
C LYS A 177 8.32 22.10 -5.66
N GLU A 178 8.59 21.34 -4.59
CA GLU A 178 9.77 21.52 -3.73
C GLU A 178 11.04 20.88 -4.29
N ASN A 179 10.92 19.91 -5.20
CA ASN A 179 12.03 19.09 -5.65
C ASN A 179 12.17 19.04 -7.18
N LYS A 180 12.09 20.20 -7.84
CA LYS A 180 12.10 20.32 -9.31
C LYS A 180 13.35 19.74 -9.98
N ASP A 181 14.50 19.82 -9.33
CA ASP A 181 15.78 19.37 -9.86
C ASP A 181 16.17 17.96 -9.40
N LYS A 182 15.23 17.24 -8.76
CA LYS A 182 15.45 15.89 -8.25
C LYS A 182 14.87 14.84 -9.15
N LYS A 183 15.56 13.70 -9.23
CA LYS A 183 15.06 12.50 -9.90
C LYS A 183 14.07 11.80 -8.95
N ILE A 184 12.78 11.83 -9.27
CA ILE A 184 11.70 11.29 -8.44
C ILE A 184 11.09 10.06 -9.11
N LEU A 185 10.86 9.00 -8.30
CA LEU A 185 10.04 7.86 -8.68
C LEU A 185 8.76 7.83 -7.83
N PHE A 186 7.61 7.85 -8.48
CA PHE A 186 6.32 7.68 -7.80
C PHE A 186 5.90 6.20 -7.79
N ILE A 187 5.49 5.72 -6.62
CA ILE A 187 4.93 4.38 -6.40
C ILE A 187 3.46 4.55 -6.09
N MET A 188 2.60 3.93 -6.89
CA MET A 188 1.16 4.12 -6.84
C MET A 188 0.44 2.78 -6.73
N ASP A 189 -0.38 2.61 -5.68
CA ASP A 189 -1.30 1.50 -5.48
C ASP A 189 -2.69 2.03 -5.12
N PRO A 190 -3.32 2.75 -6.04
CA PRO A 190 -4.58 3.43 -5.78
C PRO A 190 -5.73 2.44 -5.57
N PRO A 191 -6.83 2.86 -4.93
CA PRO A 191 -8.09 2.13 -4.94
C PRO A 191 -8.54 1.83 -6.36
N TYR A 192 -9.15 0.67 -6.59
CA TYR A 192 -9.57 0.26 -7.93
C TYR A 192 -10.90 0.87 -8.32
N LEU A 193 -11.00 1.33 -9.57
CA LEU A 193 -12.18 2.03 -10.10
C LEU A 193 -13.48 1.21 -10.00
N TYR A 194 -13.39 -0.12 -10.16
CA TYR A 194 -14.54 -1.03 -10.17
C TYR A 194 -14.64 -1.92 -8.92
N ASN A 195 -13.90 -1.61 -7.85
CA ASN A 195 -14.02 -2.39 -6.61
C ASN A 195 -15.29 -2.04 -5.83
N ASP A 196 -15.75 -3.03 -5.07
CA ASP A 196 -16.86 -2.86 -4.13
C ASP A 196 -16.52 -1.74 -3.14
N LYS A 197 -17.33 -0.68 -3.19
CA LYS A 197 -17.16 0.57 -2.42
C LYS A 197 -17.18 0.37 -0.90
N SER A 198 -17.63 -0.79 -0.43
CA SER A 198 -17.71 -1.12 1.00
C SER A 198 -16.36 -1.35 1.68
N GLN A 199 -15.27 -1.40 0.93
CA GLN A 199 -13.95 -1.83 1.43
C GLN A 199 -13.00 -0.68 1.80
N TYR A 200 -13.32 0.57 1.48
CA TYR A 200 -12.48 1.73 1.76
C TYR A 200 -13.20 2.75 2.66
N LYS A 201 -12.45 3.34 3.58
CA LYS A 201 -12.97 4.28 4.59
C LYS A 201 -13.57 5.55 4.00
N ASN A 202 -13.05 5.99 2.86
CA ASN A 202 -13.49 7.18 2.16
C ASN A 202 -14.11 6.74 0.84
N ASP A 203 -15.34 7.04 0.69
CA ASP A 203 -16.32 6.44 -0.19
C ASP A 203 -16.06 6.50 -1.69
N TYR A 204 -15.02 7.16 -2.20
CA TYR A 204 -15.07 7.48 -3.62
C TYR A 204 -13.70 7.59 -4.27
N TRP A 205 -13.22 6.48 -4.82
CA TRP A 205 -12.31 6.58 -5.94
C TRP A 205 -13.14 6.77 -7.20
N LEU A 206 -13.11 7.97 -7.76
CA LEU A 206 -13.87 8.33 -8.95
C LEU A 206 -13.01 8.20 -10.21
N LEU A 207 -13.64 8.19 -11.37
CA LEU A 207 -12.94 8.28 -12.65
C LEU A 207 -12.00 9.49 -12.70
N ASN A 208 -12.43 10.62 -12.14
CA ASN A 208 -11.62 11.83 -12.07
C ASN A 208 -10.30 11.62 -11.31
N ASP A 209 -10.31 10.85 -10.22
CA ASP A 209 -9.09 10.53 -9.46
C ASP A 209 -8.16 9.63 -10.29
N SER A 210 -8.75 8.69 -11.04
CA SER A 210 -7.98 7.88 -11.99
C SER A 210 -7.37 8.72 -13.10
N LEU A 211 -8.07 9.74 -13.60
CA LEU A 211 -7.56 10.64 -14.63
C LEU A 211 -6.44 11.56 -14.11
N LYS A 212 -6.53 12.03 -12.87
CA LYS A 212 -5.44 12.79 -12.23
C LYS A 212 -4.12 12.00 -12.14
N LEU A 213 -4.17 10.66 -12.02
CA LEU A 213 -2.94 9.87 -12.07
C LEU A 213 -2.20 9.97 -13.40
N PHE A 214 -2.88 10.33 -14.49
CA PHE A 214 -2.22 10.55 -15.79
C PHE A 214 -1.24 11.73 -15.75
N GLU A 215 -1.46 12.73 -14.90
CA GLU A 215 -0.53 13.83 -14.69
C GLU A 215 0.81 13.31 -14.18
N ILE A 216 0.78 12.36 -13.22
CA ILE A 216 1.98 11.71 -12.69
C ILE A 216 2.64 10.85 -13.76
N ILE A 217 1.86 10.00 -14.42
CA ILE A 217 2.35 9.08 -15.45
C ILE A 217 3.00 9.83 -16.63
N ALA A 218 2.42 10.97 -17.03
CA ALA A 218 2.94 11.77 -18.11
C ALA A 218 4.19 12.57 -17.73
N GLY A 219 4.31 12.97 -16.46
CA GLY A 219 5.35 13.88 -15.97
C GLY A 219 6.55 13.22 -15.29
N TYR A 220 6.40 11.99 -14.77
CA TYR A 220 7.39 11.38 -13.90
C TYR A 220 7.54 9.88 -14.14
N ASP A 221 8.73 9.36 -13.82
CA ASP A 221 8.94 7.93 -13.71
C ASP A 221 8.02 7.39 -12.60
N SER A 222 7.30 6.32 -12.89
CA SER A 222 6.31 5.83 -11.94
C SER A 222 6.01 4.34 -12.07
N LEU A 223 5.56 3.74 -10.97
CA LEU A 223 5.06 2.37 -10.86
C LEU A 223 3.59 2.42 -10.46
N LEU A 224 2.72 1.79 -11.24
CA LEU A 224 1.30 1.69 -10.96
C LEU A 224 0.90 0.22 -10.74
N PHE A 225 0.60 -0.13 -9.50
CA PHE A 225 0.02 -1.43 -9.14
C PHE A 225 -1.48 -1.43 -9.38
N SER A 226 -1.96 -2.48 -10.00
CA SER A 226 -3.37 -2.62 -10.31
C SER A 226 -3.75 -4.09 -10.55
N SER A 227 -4.92 -4.35 -11.09
CA SER A 227 -5.40 -5.70 -11.39
C SER A 227 -6.32 -5.72 -12.60
N ASP A 228 -6.55 -6.90 -13.14
CA ASP A 228 -7.46 -7.14 -14.28
C ASP A 228 -8.93 -6.73 -14.03
N VAL A 229 -9.29 -6.45 -12.78
CA VAL A 229 -10.63 -5.95 -12.42
C VAL A 229 -10.67 -4.45 -12.16
N SER A 230 -9.56 -3.74 -12.31
CA SER A 230 -9.49 -2.30 -12.00
C SER A 230 -9.87 -1.38 -13.16
N GLY A 231 -9.78 -1.87 -14.40
CA GLY A 231 -9.98 -1.09 -15.62
C GLY A 231 -8.89 -0.06 -15.94
N PHE A 232 -7.82 0.00 -15.16
CA PHE A 232 -6.77 1.02 -15.34
C PHE A 232 -6.01 0.84 -16.65
N LYS A 233 -5.63 -0.41 -16.96
CA LYS A 233 -4.94 -0.72 -18.21
C LYS A 233 -5.80 -0.37 -19.41
N GLU A 234 -7.07 -0.76 -19.38
CA GLU A 234 -8.05 -0.45 -20.43
C GLU A 234 -8.25 1.07 -20.59
N LEU A 235 -8.22 1.81 -19.48
CA LEU A 235 -8.32 3.27 -19.50
C LEU A 235 -7.11 3.89 -20.22
N ILE A 236 -5.88 3.45 -19.92
CA ILE A 236 -4.65 3.92 -20.58
C ILE A 236 -4.68 3.56 -22.06
N ASP A 237 -5.02 2.33 -22.41
CA ASP A 237 -5.08 1.86 -23.80
C ASP A 237 -6.14 2.63 -24.60
N ALA A 238 -7.29 2.92 -23.98
CA ALA A 238 -8.34 3.74 -24.59
C ALA A 238 -7.88 5.20 -24.80
N THR A 239 -7.20 5.77 -23.78
CA THR A 239 -6.66 7.13 -23.86
C THR A 239 -5.64 7.25 -24.97
N ASN A 240 -4.72 6.30 -25.10
CA ASN A 240 -3.77 6.26 -26.20
C ASN A 240 -4.47 6.14 -27.56
N LYS A 241 -5.46 5.27 -27.68
CA LYS A 241 -6.17 5.00 -28.93
C LYS A 241 -7.00 6.20 -29.40
N TYR A 242 -7.76 6.81 -28.52
CA TYR A 242 -8.76 7.82 -28.89
C TYR A 242 -8.26 9.26 -28.74
N PHE A 243 -7.33 9.51 -27.81
CA PHE A 243 -6.78 10.83 -27.55
C PHE A 243 -5.32 10.99 -28.02
N LYS A 244 -4.70 9.90 -28.54
CA LYS A 244 -3.32 9.88 -29.09
C LYS A 244 -2.27 10.38 -28.09
N THR A 245 -2.39 9.98 -26.82
CA THR A 245 -1.53 10.46 -25.74
C THR A 245 -0.13 9.84 -25.71
N ASN A 246 0.13 8.75 -26.44
CA ASN A 246 1.42 8.03 -26.50
C ASN A 246 2.01 7.67 -25.13
N ILE A 247 1.17 7.27 -24.19
CA ILE A 247 1.62 6.81 -22.86
C ILE A 247 2.17 5.39 -23.03
N ASN A 248 3.50 5.28 -23.01
CA ASN A 248 4.19 4.00 -23.08
C ASN A 248 4.43 3.41 -21.71
N TYR A 249 4.26 2.10 -21.56
CA TYR A 249 4.52 1.39 -20.32
C TYR A 249 5.05 -0.03 -20.56
N LYS A 250 5.89 -0.52 -19.64
CA LYS A 250 6.20 -1.93 -19.52
C LYS A 250 5.17 -2.58 -18.59
N TYR A 251 4.78 -3.81 -18.92
CA TYR A 251 3.76 -4.55 -18.19
C TYR A 251 4.37 -5.78 -17.54
N ILE A 252 4.28 -5.85 -16.22
CA ILE A 252 4.67 -7.03 -15.45
C ILE A 252 3.46 -7.52 -14.67
N TYR A 253 3.18 -8.81 -14.73
CA TYR A 253 2.06 -9.34 -14.02
C TYR A 253 2.43 -10.46 -13.07
N ASN A 254 1.74 -10.51 -11.93
CA ASN A 254 1.86 -11.56 -10.93
C ASN A 254 0.50 -12.28 -10.79
N ARG A 255 0.53 -13.60 -10.92
CA ARG A 255 -0.68 -14.43 -10.83
C ARG A 255 -0.98 -14.78 -9.39
N MET A 256 -2.03 -14.18 -8.83
CA MET A 256 -2.57 -14.59 -7.55
C MET A 256 -3.51 -15.78 -7.72
N ASN A 257 -3.09 -16.96 -7.27
CA ASN A 257 -3.94 -18.15 -7.22
C ASN A 257 -4.96 -18.00 -6.08
N LYS A 258 -6.17 -17.58 -6.39
CA LYS A 258 -7.34 -17.78 -5.53
C LYS A 258 -8.15 -18.95 -6.10
N ILE A 259 -8.51 -19.89 -5.21
CA ILE A 259 -9.16 -21.17 -5.56
C ILE A 259 -10.43 -20.99 -6.40
N ASN A 260 -11.13 -19.87 -6.29
CA ASN A 260 -12.45 -19.70 -6.95
C ASN A 260 -12.51 -18.64 -8.05
N LYS A 261 -11.54 -17.74 -8.17
CA LYS A 261 -11.39 -16.81 -9.30
C LYS A 261 -9.92 -16.38 -9.39
N PRO A 262 -9.21 -16.80 -10.43
CA PRO A 262 -7.85 -16.32 -10.66
C PRO A 262 -7.90 -14.82 -10.93
N ARG A 263 -7.30 -14.03 -10.05
CA ARG A 263 -7.11 -12.61 -10.23
C ARG A 263 -5.68 -12.39 -10.71
N LYS A 264 -5.51 -11.57 -11.72
CA LYS A 264 -4.21 -11.16 -12.23
C LYS A 264 -3.92 -9.76 -11.70
N ASP A 265 -3.01 -9.68 -10.74
CA ASP A 265 -2.48 -8.38 -10.34
C ASP A 265 -1.29 -8.05 -11.23
N TYR A 266 -1.12 -6.79 -11.58
CA TYR A 266 -0.06 -6.32 -12.46
C TYR A 266 0.58 -5.03 -11.94
N CYS A 267 1.78 -4.74 -12.44
CA CYS A 267 2.45 -3.46 -12.29
C CYS A 267 2.72 -2.88 -13.67
N LEU A 268 2.31 -1.65 -13.90
CA LEU A 268 2.68 -0.86 -15.07
C LEU A 268 3.88 0.01 -14.68
N ILE A 269 4.91 0.00 -15.52
CA ILE A 269 6.14 0.73 -15.32
C ILE A 269 6.20 1.82 -16.37
N PHE A 270 6.14 3.06 -15.93
CA PHE A 270 6.30 4.24 -16.78
C PHE A 270 7.70 4.80 -16.52
N GLN A 271 8.52 4.78 -17.55
CA GLN A 271 9.87 5.31 -17.51
C GLN A 271 10.06 6.27 -18.67
N ARG A 272 10.43 7.49 -18.36
CA ARG A 272 10.73 8.50 -19.38
C ARG A 272 12.00 8.07 -20.11
N GLU A 273 11.94 8.11 -21.43
CA GLU A 273 13.16 7.95 -22.22
C GLU A 273 14.15 9.05 -21.81
N LYS A 274 15.40 8.65 -21.52
CA LYS A 274 16.46 9.65 -21.39
C LYS A 274 16.47 10.40 -22.72
N GLN A 275 16.18 11.68 -22.71
CA GLN A 275 16.57 12.53 -23.82
C GLN A 275 18.10 12.38 -23.88
N GLU A 276 18.57 11.62 -24.84
CA GLU A 276 19.99 11.62 -25.17
C GLU A 276 20.33 13.07 -25.50
N GLU A 277 21.39 13.57 -24.87
CA GLU A 277 22.01 14.86 -25.17
C GLU A 277 22.61 14.82 -26.58
N ASN A 278 21.74 14.76 -27.60
CA ASN A 278 22.10 14.84 -29.01
C ASN A 278 22.11 16.30 -29.51
N ASN A 279 22.59 17.23 -28.67
CA ASN A 279 22.66 18.65 -29.05
C ASN A 279 24.08 19.19 -29.29
N GLU A 280 25.11 18.38 -29.24
CA GLU A 280 26.46 18.89 -29.49
C GLU A 280 27.09 18.47 -30.82
N GLU A 281 26.67 17.39 -31.48
CA GLU A 281 27.29 16.96 -32.73
C GLU A 281 26.70 17.62 -34.00
N ASN A 282 25.46 18.17 -33.96
CA ASN A 282 24.88 18.79 -35.14
C ASN A 282 25.32 20.25 -35.38
N ASN A 283 25.98 20.91 -34.41
CA ASN A 283 26.48 22.28 -34.60
C ASN A 283 27.92 22.33 -35.12
N GLU A 284 28.66 21.25 -35.10
CA GLU A 284 30.01 21.23 -35.69
C GLU A 284 29.99 20.90 -37.19
N GLU A 285 29.04 20.11 -37.70
CA GLU A 285 28.94 19.80 -39.12
C GLU A 285 28.40 20.96 -40.01
N GLU A 286 27.62 21.89 -39.44
CA GLU A 286 27.18 23.06 -40.19
C GLU A 286 28.24 24.16 -40.31
N SER A 287 29.20 24.22 -39.35
CA SER A 287 30.26 25.24 -39.40
C SER A 287 31.44 24.89 -40.31
N GLU A 288 31.58 23.63 -40.75
CA GLU A 288 32.59 23.21 -41.70
C GLU A 288 32.12 23.25 -43.18
N LYS A 289 30.84 23.49 -43.47
CA LYS A 289 30.32 23.61 -44.83
C LYS A 289 30.24 25.06 -45.33
N GLU A 290 30.57 26.05 -44.51
CA GLU A 290 30.61 27.47 -44.89
C GLU A 290 32.03 28.06 -44.92
N LYS A 291 33.04 27.24 -44.98
CA LYS A 291 34.44 27.64 -45.30
C LYS A 291 34.87 26.91 -46.60
#